data_4c70cc76605932ebf407a34573ed03c1
#
_entry.id   4c70cc76605932ebf407a34573ed03c1
#
_cell.length_a   1.000
_cell.length_b   1.000
_cell.length_c   1.000
_cell.angle_alpha   90.00
_cell.angle_beta   90.00
_cell.angle_gamma   90.00
#
_symmetry.space_group_name_H-M   'P 1'
#
loop_
_entity.id
_entity.type
_entity.pdbx_description
1 polymer ?
#
loop_
_entity_poly.entity_id
_entity_poly.type
_entity_poly.pdbx_seq_one_letter_code
_entity_poly.pdbx_strand_id
1 'polypeptide(L)'
;MKKKVSDSYTEQVHVLTQANLNGYNRLFGGQLMSWMDVVAAVVARRHSERNVTTAFVDMLKFTAPAYANDTLLIRGKITYVGNTSMEIKVNAYVEDLKGRRKLINTAYIVMVALDDREHPTKVPRLLPETDEERIEFENGKKRYERRKKAGKI
;
A
#
# COMPACT_ATOMS: atom_id res chain seq x y z
N MET A 1 -5.43 20.50 -8.12
CA MET A 1 -5.29 19.40 -9.06
C MET A 1 -5.97 18.15 -8.49
N LYS A 2 -6.62 17.37 -9.34
CA LYS A 2 -7.26 16.11 -8.97
C LYS A 2 -6.65 14.99 -9.78
N LYS A 3 -6.48 13.82 -9.16
CA LYS A 3 -5.97 12.62 -9.82
C LYS A 3 -6.85 11.43 -9.51
N LYS A 4 -6.88 10.50 -10.45
CA LYS A 4 -7.66 9.26 -10.34
C LYS A 4 -6.88 8.21 -9.59
N VAL A 5 -7.57 7.23 -9.03
CA VAL A 5 -6.94 6.06 -8.40
C VAL A 5 -6.03 5.33 -9.41
N SER A 6 -6.49 5.17 -10.64
CA SER A 6 -5.74 4.48 -11.70
C SER A 6 -4.44 5.18 -12.11
N ASP A 7 -4.33 6.50 -11.88
CA ASP A 7 -3.13 7.26 -12.26
C ASP A 7 -1.88 6.83 -11.49
N SER A 8 -2.06 6.27 -10.30
CA SER A 8 -0.93 5.87 -9.43
C SER A 8 -0.88 4.38 -9.14
N TYR A 9 -1.79 3.58 -9.68
CA TYR A 9 -1.82 2.14 -9.46
C TYR A 9 -0.45 1.51 -9.73
N THR A 10 0.00 0.64 -8.83
CA THR A 10 1.33 0.03 -8.92
C THR A 10 1.24 -1.46 -8.60
N GLU A 11 1.96 -2.27 -9.38
CA GLU A 11 2.12 -3.70 -9.14
C GLU A 11 3.60 -4.06 -9.08
N GLN A 12 3.92 -5.08 -8.30
CA GLN A 12 5.24 -5.65 -8.22
C GLN A 12 5.09 -7.17 -8.14
N VAL A 13 5.95 -7.91 -8.87
CA VAL A 13 5.92 -9.37 -8.91
C VAL A 13 7.28 -9.92 -8.52
N HIS A 14 7.27 -10.92 -7.63
CA HIS A 14 8.47 -11.63 -7.20
C HIS A 14 8.27 -13.12 -7.32
N VAL A 15 9.29 -13.84 -7.77
CA VAL A 15 9.35 -15.29 -7.57
C VAL A 15 10.21 -15.52 -6.33
N LEU A 16 9.63 -16.16 -5.31
CA LEU A 16 10.29 -16.30 -4.01
C LEU A 16 11.45 -17.29 -4.06
N THR A 17 12.56 -16.90 -3.45
CA THR A 17 13.76 -17.73 -3.31
C THR A 17 13.99 -18.06 -1.85
N GLN A 18 14.94 -18.96 -1.57
CA GLN A 18 15.32 -19.31 -0.19
C GLN A 18 15.74 -18.07 0.62
N ALA A 19 16.35 -17.08 -0.02
CA ALA A 19 16.79 -15.85 0.65
C ALA A 19 15.61 -15.02 1.20
N ASN A 20 14.40 -15.25 0.72
CA ASN A 20 13.21 -14.55 1.16
C ASN A 20 12.49 -15.24 2.33
N LEU A 21 12.96 -16.40 2.74
CA LEU A 21 12.27 -17.24 3.73
C LEU A 21 12.86 -17.07 5.14
N ASN A 22 12.02 -17.33 6.14
CA ASN A 22 12.43 -17.38 7.54
C ASN A 22 12.87 -18.81 7.95
N GLY A 23 13.15 -19.02 9.22
CA GLY A 23 13.57 -20.31 9.75
C GLY A 23 12.53 -21.41 9.67
N TYR A 24 11.28 -21.11 9.35
CA TYR A 24 10.20 -22.08 9.13
C TYR A 24 9.93 -22.33 7.64
N ASN A 25 10.84 -21.90 6.76
CA ASN A 25 10.73 -22.06 5.31
C ASN A 25 9.49 -21.41 4.71
N ARG A 26 9.10 -20.24 5.25
CA ARG A 26 8.00 -19.43 4.76
C ARG A 26 8.49 -18.02 4.47
N LEU A 27 7.81 -17.31 3.58
CA LEU A 27 8.13 -15.92 3.32
C LEU A 27 8.27 -15.15 4.64
N PHE A 28 9.42 -14.52 4.83
CA PHE A 28 9.68 -13.70 6.01
C PHE A 28 8.79 -12.46 5.98
N GLY A 29 8.05 -12.24 7.09
CA GLY A 29 7.12 -11.11 7.19
C GLY A 29 7.78 -9.76 6.98
N GLY A 30 9.00 -9.59 7.48
CA GLY A 30 9.76 -8.35 7.28
C GLY A 30 10.11 -8.11 5.82
N GLN A 31 10.42 -9.18 5.06
CA GLN A 31 10.68 -9.08 3.63
C GLN A 31 9.41 -8.64 2.89
N LEU A 32 8.27 -9.26 3.21
CA LEU A 32 7.00 -8.89 2.59
C LEU A 32 6.66 -7.44 2.91
N MET A 33 6.81 -7.02 4.16
CA MET A 33 6.56 -5.64 4.57
C MET A 33 7.44 -4.64 3.84
N SER A 34 8.73 -4.96 3.63
CA SER A 34 9.61 -4.05 2.89
C SER A 34 9.14 -3.89 1.44
N TRP A 35 8.71 -4.95 0.79
CA TRP A 35 8.17 -4.88 -0.57
C TRP A 35 6.84 -4.11 -0.62
N MET A 36 5.96 -4.32 0.36
CA MET A 36 4.69 -3.60 0.43
C MET A 36 4.91 -2.10 0.66
N ASP A 37 5.89 -1.75 1.49
CA ASP A 37 6.25 -0.36 1.74
C ASP A 37 6.77 0.32 0.47
N VAL A 38 7.59 -0.37 -0.32
CA VAL A 38 8.08 0.14 -1.61
C VAL A 38 6.92 0.37 -2.58
N VAL A 39 5.99 -0.58 -2.69
CA VAL A 39 4.81 -0.42 -3.56
C VAL A 39 3.98 0.78 -3.12
N ALA A 40 3.72 0.93 -1.82
CA ALA A 40 2.98 2.07 -1.29
C ALA A 40 3.72 3.39 -1.58
N ALA A 41 5.03 3.41 -1.42
CA ALA A 41 5.84 4.60 -1.71
C ALA A 41 5.75 5.01 -3.18
N VAL A 42 5.78 4.03 -4.10
CA VAL A 42 5.66 4.32 -5.53
C VAL A 42 4.28 4.88 -5.88
N VAL A 43 3.21 4.31 -5.32
CA VAL A 43 1.85 4.85 -5.49
C VAL A 43 1.80 6.30 -5.02
N ALA A 44 2.32 6.56 -3.82
CA ALA A 44 2.30 7.90 -3.23
C ALA A 44 3.13 8.90 -4.05
N ARG A 45 4.29 8.48 -4.57
CA ARG A 45 5.13 9.31 -5.44
C ARG A 45 4.43 9.64 -6.75
N ARG A 46 3.76 8.66 -7.36
CA ARG A 46 3.01 8.87 -8.59
C ARG A 46 1.83 9.81 -8.39
N HIS A 47 1.14 9.69 -7.25
CA HIS A 47 0.00 10.57 -6.96
C HIS A 47 0.46 11.98 -6.62
N SER A 48 1.44 12.15 -5.75
CA SER A 48 1.84 13.46 -5.25
C SER A 48 2.85 14.19 -6.15
N GLU A 49 3.60 13.44 -6.98
CA GLU A 49 4.74 13.94 -7.75
C GLU A 49 5.81 14.55 -6.83
N ARG A 50 5.94 13.99 -5.63
CA ARG A 50 6.87 14.42 -4.57
C ARG A 50 7.59 13.22 -3.99
N ASN A 51 8.67 13.47 -3.26
CA ASN A 51 9.22 12.48 -2.35
C ASN A 51 8.26 12.25 -1.21
N VAL A 52 8.30 11.07 -0.63
CA VAL A 52 7.36 10.66 0.42
C VAL A 52 8.10 9.96 1.55
N THR A 53 7.45 9.92 2.72
CA THR A 53 7.92 9.12 3.84
C THR A 53 6.78 8.30 4.41
N THR A 54 7.09 7.10 4.89
CA THR A 54 6.11 6.24 5.56
C THR A 54 5.82 6.82 6.94
N ALA A 55 4.55 7.09 7.19
CA ALA A 55 4.13 7.69 8.45
C ALA A 55 3.44 6.69 9.37
N PHE A 56 2.69 5.72 8.79
CA PHE A 56 1.87 4.82 9.61
C PHE A 56 1.50 3.58 8.81
N VAL A 57 1.45 2.42 9.48
CA VAL A 57 0.93 1.17 8.88
C VAL A 57 -0.26 0.73 9.73
N ASP A 58 -1.42 0.60 9.09
CA ASP A 58 -2.68 0.27 9.76
C ASP A 58 -3.23 -1.03 9.20
N MET A 59 -3.91 -1.78 10.07
CA MET A 59 -4.65 -2.99 9.70
C MET A 59 -3.82 -4.04 8.95
N LEU A 60 -2.54 -4.15 9.30
CA LEU A 60 -1.67 -5.18 8.73
C LEU A 60 -2.14 -6.55 9.15
N LYS A 61 -2.41 -7.43 8.18
CA LYS A 61 -2.99 -8.74 8.46
C LYS A 61 -2.35 -9.80 7.58
N PHE A 62 -1.69 -10.77 8.21
CA PHE A 62 -1.12 -11.95 7.54
C PHE A 62 -2.13 -13.09 7.64
N THR A 63 -2.64 -13.55 6.50
CA THR A 63 -3.72 -14.55 6.49
C THR A 63 -3.30 -15.92 5.98
N ALA A 64 -2.17 -16.01 5.29
CA ALA A 64 -1.65 -17.28 4.76
C ALA A 64 -0.15 -17.18 4.47
N PRO A 65 0.57 -18.32 4.51
CA PRO A 65 2.00 -18.34 4.20
C PRO A 65 2.26 -18.36 2.69
N ALA A 66 3.48 -18.00 2.31
CA ALA A 66 4.01 -18.21 0.97
C ALA A 66 5.36 -18.94 1.08
N TYR A 67 5.74 -19.66 0.03
CA TYR A 67 6.87 -20.59 0.05
C TYR A 67 7.84 -20.32 -1.10
N ALA A 68 9.01 -20.95 -1.05
CA ALA A 68 9.98 -20.89 -2.14
C ALA A 68 9.30 -21.28 -3.46
N ASN A 69 9.68 -20.59 -4.52
CA ASN A 69 9.18 -20.80 -5.87
C ASN A 69 7.72 -20.33 -6.10
N ASP A 70 7.07 -19.79 -5.08
CA ASP A 70 5.77 -19.14 -5.29
C ASP A 70 5.94 -17.83 -6.06
N THR A 71 4.97 -17.51 -6.90
CA THR A 71 4.85 -16.19 -7.53
C THR A 71 4.04 -15.29 -6.61
N LEU A 72 4.67 -14.23 -6.14
CA LEU A 72 4.05 -13.25 -5.26
C LEU A 72 3.71 -12.00 -6.07
N LEU A 73 2.45 -11.57 -6.01
CA LEU A 73 1.99 -10.34 -6.65
C LEU A 73 1.56 -9.35 -5.58
N ILE A 74 2.11 -8.14 -5.63
CA ILE A 74 1.78 -7.07 -4.69
C ILE A 74 1.14 -5.94 -5.47
N ARG A 75 -0.04 -5.48 -5.02
CA ARG A 75 -0.80 -4.40 -5.65
C ARG A 75 -1.00 -3.26 -4.69
N GLY A 76 -0.78 -2.04 -5.17
CA GLY A 76 -1.06 -0.84 -4.40
C GLY A 76 -2.05 0.08 -5.10
N LYS A 77 -3.05 0.54 -4.35
CA LYS A 77 -4.04 1.53 -4.81
C LYS A 77 -4.20 2.60 -3.74
N ILE A 78 -4.19 3.84 -4.17
CA ILE A 78 -4.50 4.95 -3.26
C ILE A 78 -5.99 4.91 -2.94
N THR A 79 -6.34 5.07 -1.66
CA THR A 79 -7.74 4.98 -1.20
C THR A 79 -8.27 6.29 -0.65
N TYR A 80 -7.42 7.10 -0.05
CA TYR A 80 -7.83 8.36 0.57
C TYR A 80 -6.65 9.33 0.65
N VAL A 81 -6.95 10.64 0.62
CA VAL A 81 -5.96 11.69 0.84
C VAL A 81 -6.43 12.64 1.93
N GLY A 82 -5.53 12.98 2.86
CA GLY A 82 -5.68 14.10 3.77
C GLY A 82 -5.09 15.36 3.13
N ASN A 83 -4.65 16.32 3.92
CA ASN A 83 -4.01 17.52 3.38
C ASN A 83 -2.63 17.19 2.79
N THR A 84 -1.78 16.50 3.57
CA THR A 84 -0.41 16.13 3.18
C THR A 84 -0.20 14.63 3.14
N SER A 85 -1.18 13.85 3.55
CA SER A 85 -1.09 12.40 3.68
C SER A 85 -1.88 11.68 2.60
N MET A 86 -1.46 10.43 2.33
CA MET A 86 -2.09 9.56 1.36
C MET A 86 -2.19 8.18 1.98
N GLU A 87 -3.37 7.57 1.93
CA GLU A 87 -3.54 6.19 2.36
C GLU A 87 -3.50 5.28 1.14
N ILE A 88 -2.66 4.27 1.20
CA ILE A 88 -2.53 3.29 0.13
C ILE A 88 -2.92 1.92 0.69
N LYS A 89 -3.88 1.26 0.04
CA LYS A 89 -4.19 -0.14 0.31
C LYS A 89 -3.24 -1.01 -0.48
N VAL A 90 -2.51 -1.88 0.21
CA VAL A 90 -1.58 -2.80 -0.43
C VAL A 90 -2.02 -4.23 -0.13
N ASN A 91 -2.24 -5.00 -1.19
CA ASN A 91 -2.59 -6.41 -1.11
C ASN A 91 -1.46 -7.25 -1.69
N ALA A 92 -1.17 -8.37 -1.04
CA ALA A 92 -0.23 -9.36 -1.55
C ALA A 92 -0.97 -10.67 -1.83
N TYR A 93 -0.67 -11.27 -2.99
CA TYR A 93 -1.29 -12.50 -3.47
C TYR A 93 -0.23 -13.52 -3.83
N VAL A 94 -0.53 -14.80 -3.61
CA VAL A 94 0.21 -15.89 -4.25
C VAL A 94 -0.56 -16.28 -5.50
N GLU A 95 0.12 -16.31 -6.63
CA GLU A 95 -0.46 -16.68 -7.92
C GLU A 95 0.05 -18.08 -8.32
N ASP A 96 -0.87 -18.98 -8.65
CA ASP A 96 -0.47 -20.32 -9.10
C ASP A 96 -0.13 -20.32 -10.61
N LEU A 97 0.30 -21.48 -11.12
CA LEU A 97 0.71 -21.60 -12.53
C LEU A 97 -0.44 -21.42 -13.51
N LYS A 98 -1.68 -21.44 -13.04
CA LYS A 98 -2.87 -21.18 -13.85
C LYS A 98 -3.35 -19.74 -13.75
N GLY A 99 -2.61 -18.88 -13.04
CA GLY A 99 -2.97 -17.48 -12.86
C GLY A 99 -4.01 -17.23 -11.78
N ARG A 100 -4.36 -18.25 -10.98
CA ARG A 100 -5.31 -18.06 -9.88
C ARG A 100 -4.59 -17.44 -8.69
N ARG A 101 -5.23 -16.48 -8.04
CA ARG A 101 -4.63 -15.65 -6.99
C ARG A 101 -5.30 -15.87 -5.64
N LYS A 102 -4.49 -16.04 -4.61
CA LYS A 102 -4.95 -16.15 -3.22
C LYS A 102 -4.39 -14.97 -2.44
N LEU A 103 -5.26 -14.18 -1.84
CA LEU A 103 -4.85 -13.07 -0.97
C LEU A 103 -4.19 -13.63 0.29
N ILE A 104 -2.99 -13.17 0.59
CA ILE A 104 -2.24 -13.61 1.78
C ILE A 104 -1.95 -12.49 2.77
N ASN A 105 -2.05 -11.23 2.34
CA ASN A 105 -1.76 -10.10 3.22
C ASN A 105 -2.46 -8.84 2.71
N THR A 106 -2.92 -8.02 3.64
CA THR A 106 -3.48 -6.69 3.36
C THR A 106 -2.94 -5.71 4.38
N ALA A 107 -2.64 -4.50 3.93
CA ALA A 107 -2.27 -3.39 4.82
C ALA A 107 -2.76 -2.07 4.22
N TYR A 108 -3.01 -1.11 5.10
CA TYR A 108 -3.24 0.28 4.73
C TYR A 108 -2.03 1.08 5.20
N ILE A 109 -1.27 1.63 4.27
CA ILE A 109 -0.03 2.33 4.55
C ILE A 109 -0.22 3.81 4.28
N VAL A 110 0.08 4.64 5.27
CA VAL A 110 -0.05 6.09 5.16
C VAL A 110 1.30 6.69 4.85
N MET A 111 1.37 7.41 3.75
CA MET A 111 2.55 8.15 3.30
C MET A 111 2.29 9.65 3.40
N VAL A 112 3.33 10.41 3.69
CA VAL A 112 3.26 11.88 3.73
C VAL A 112 4.18 12.43 2.65
N ALA A 113 3.65 13.36 1.84
CA ALA A 113 4.43 14.02 0.79
C ALA A 113 5.32 15.10 1.39
N LEU A 114 6.53 15.19 0.87
CA LEU A 114 7.56 16.12 1.37
C LEU A 114 7.95 17.12 0.28
N ASP A 115 8.16 18.37 0.68
CA ASP A 115 8.72 19.39 -0.20
C ASP A 115 10.27 19.27 -0.26
N ASP A 116 10.91 20.19 -0.95
CA ASP A 116 12.37 20.16 -1.14
C ASP A 116 13.16 20.34 0.15
N ARG A 117 12.51 20.83 1.22
CA ARG A 117 13.11 20.98 2.55
C ARG A 117 12.68 19.84 3.49
N GLU A 118 12.09 18.78 2.95
CA GLU A 118 11.59 17.62 3.69
C GLU A 118 10.49 17.96 4.70
N HIS A 119 9.71 19.01 4.41
CA HIS A 119 8.52 19.35 5.19
C HIS A 119 7.27 18.78 4.52
N PRO A 120 6.25 18.36 5.31
CA PRO A 120 4.99 17.91 4.72
C PRO A 120 4.39 18.95 3.78
N THR A 121 3.94 18.51 2.63
CA THR A 121 3.38 19.39 1.60
C THR A 121 2.05 18.85 1.07
N LYS A 122 1.19 19.76 0.62
CA LYS A 122 -0.15 19.43 0.16
C LYS A 122 -0.12 18.50 -1.06
N VAL A 123 -1.00 17.49 -1.04
CA VAL A 123 -1.14 16.52 -2.12
C VAL A 123 -2.35 16.84 -3.00
N PRO A 124 -2.34 16.42 -4.28
CA PRO A 124 -3.51 16.53 -5.16
C PRO A 124 -4.71 15.80 -4.56
N ARG A 125 -5.90 16.30 -4.85
CA ARG A 125 -7.14 15.66 -4.40
C ARG A 125 -7.37 14.37 -5.17
N LEU A 126 -7.97 13.41 -4.53
CA LEU A 126 -8.28 12.11 -5.14
C LEU A 126 -9.69 12.15 -5.71
N LEU A 127 -9.83 11.63 -6.95
CA LEU A 127 -11.12 11.50 -7.64
C LEU A 127 -11.46 10.02 -7.80
N PRO A 128 -12.27 9.46 -6.89
CA PRO A 128 -12.76 8.08 -7.06
C PRO A 128 -13.75 8.01 -8.24
N GLU A 129 -13.64 6.99 -9.08
CA GLU A 129 -14.47 6.86 -10.27
C GLU A 129 -15.43 5.68 -10.23
N THR A 130 -15.06 4.59 -9.56
CA THR A 130 -15.88 3.39 -9.47
C THR A 130 -16.58 3.32 -8.11
N ASP A 131 -17.61 2.48 -8.01
CA ASP A 131 -18.29 2.24 -6.74
C ASP A 131 -17.34 1.68 -5.69
N GLU A 132 -16.46 0.75 -6.10
CA GLU A 132 -15.45 0.20 -5.20
C GLU A 132 -14.50 1.29 -4.69
N GLU A 133 -14.04 2.17 -5.58
CA GLU A 133 -13.16 3.28 -5.21
C GLU A 133 -13.84 4.26 -4.26
N ARG A 134 -15.12 4.53 -4.47
CA ARG A 134 -15.90 5.41 -3.58
C ARG A 134 -16.08 4.79 -2.19
N ILE A 135 -16.33 3.49 -2.13
CA ILE A 135 -16.45 2.77 -0.84
C ILE A 135 -15.09 2.79 -0.11
N GLU A 136 -14.01 2.50 -0.81
CA GLU A 136 -12.66 2.56 -0.23
C GLU A 136 -12.32 3.96 0.27
N PHE A 137 -12.70 4.98 -0.48
CA PHE A 137 -12.49 6.38 -0.09
C PHE A 137 -13.24 6.73 1.20
N GLU A 138 -14.52 6.36 1.30
CA GLU A 138 -15.32 6.63 2.51
C GLU A 138 -14.77 5.88 3.73
N ASN A 139 -14.37 4.63 3.55
CA ASN A 139 -13.75 3.85 4.62
C ASN A 139 -12.38 4.43 5.00
N GLY A 140 -11.61 4.89 4.04
CA GLY A 140 -10.34 5.57 4.27
C GLY A 140 -10.50 6.86 5.04
N LYS A 141 -11.56 7.62 4.75
CA LYS A 141 -11.89 8.83 5.51
C LYS A 141 -12.16 8.52 6.98
N LYS A 142 -12.92 7.46 7.25
CA LYS A 142 -13.19 7.02 8.63
C LYS A 142 -11.91 6.61 9.36
N ARG A 143 -11.01 5.89 8.69
CA ARG A 143 -9.71 5.53 9.26
C ARG A 143 -8.87 6.76 9.55
N TYR A 144 -8.85 7.72 8.64
CA TYR A 144 -8.13 8.98 8.79
C TYR A 144 -8.63 9.76 10.02
N GLU A 145 -9.95 9.93 10.14
CA GLU A 145 -10.56 10.63 11.28
C GLU A 145 -10.23 9.93 12.60
N ARG A 146 -10.27 8.60 12.62
CA ARG A 146 -9.93 7.82 13.81
C ARG A 146 -8.46 7.99 14.20
N ARG A 147 -7.54 7.99 13.23
CA ARG A 147 -6.12 8.24 13.49
C ARG A 147 -5.87 9.63 14.06
N LYS A 148 -6.52 10.64 13.50
CA LYS A 148 -6.40 12.02 13.99
C LYS A 148 -6.91 12.14 15.42
N LYS A 149 -8.04 11.53 15.73
CA LYS A 149 -8.63 11.53 17.07
C LYS A 149 -7.72 10.86 18.09
N ALA A 150 -7.00 9.83 17.69
CA ALA A 150 -6.05 9.11 18.56
C ALA A 150 -4.67 9.79 18.64
N GLY A 151 -4.49 10.96 18.02
CA GLY A 151 -3.21 11.65 17.97
C GLY A 151 -2.20 11.00 17.04
N LYS A 152 -2.67 10.14 16.13
CA LYS A 152 -1.84 9.46 15.13
C LYS A 152 -2.14 10.11 13.79
N ILE A 153 -1.17 10.75 13.19
CA ILE A 153 -1.30 11.45 11.91
C ILE A 153 -2.66 11.37 11.21
#